data_25a486fd4b8541326a8fc9e54d74ed4f
#
_entry.id   25a486fd4b8541326a8fc9e54d74ed4f
#
_cell.length_a   1.000
_cell.length_b   1.000
_cell.length_c   1.000
_cell.angle_alpha   90.00
_cell.angle_beta   90.00
_cell.angle_gamma   90.00
#
_symmetry.space_group_name_H-M   'P 1'
#
loop_
_entity.id
_entity.type
_entity.pdbx_description
1 polymer ?
#
loop_
_entity_poly.entity_id
_entity_poly.type
_entity_poly.pdbx_seq_one_letter_code
_entity_poly.pdbx_strand_id
1 'polypeptide(L)'
;GLVSRTGIIPISVSQDTAGPMARTVKDAAILLEALAQADRQDESTLQRPDRTNVMFSRQLGPHALRGARLGVIRGPFGLDARLNPLLDAAIASLKAAGAEVVDLGELPEFNLAGDAELEVLLYEFKAGLNAYFGSLGDNSPIKSLEDLLAFNRSHASQELKFFGQELVEKAAAKGPLTDAAYREARATCIKVMRTEGIDALLARHRLDALVSLTNGPAWMIDPVNGDHYTGGSSSPAAVAGYPSITVPAGDYQGLPVGISFYGAAWTEAKLLALAADFEAVTQARREPSYGATLFP
;
A
#
# COMPACT_ATOMS: atom_id res chain seq x y z
N GLY A 1 -4.56 9.65 6.00
CA GLY A 1 -5.37 10.57 6.79
C GLY A 1 -6.82 10.18 6.99
N LEU A 2 -7.35 9.11 6.37
CA LEU A 2 -8.74 8.71 6.61
C LEU A 2 -8.88 7.89 7.92
N VAL A 3 -7.89 7.05 8.22
CA VAL A 3 -7.85 6.18 9.40
C VAL A 3 -6.74 6.65 10.34
N SER A 4 -7.02 6.65 11.64
CA SER A 4 -6.04 7.02 12.67
C SER A 4 -4.90 6.01 12.76
N ARG A 5 -3.69 6.52 13.01
CA ARG A 5 -2.48 5.75 13.28
C ARG A 5 -2.14 5.69 14.77
N THR A 6 -2.96 6.27 15.63
CA THR A 6 -2.73 6.24 17.09
C THR A 6 -2.66 4.80 17.59
N GLY A 7 -1.59 4.47 18.31
CA GLY A 7 -1.34 3.13 18.84
C GLY A 7 -0.73 2.13 17.85
N ILE A 8 -0.55 2.52 16.58
CA ILE A 8 0.17 1.70 15.59
C ILE A 8 1.68 1.90 15.78
N ILE A 9 2.43 0.80 15.81
CA ILE A 9 3.90 0.87 15.82
C ILE A 9 4.35 1.43 14.47
N PRO A 10 5.03 2.59 14.43
CA PRO A 10 5.29 3.28 13.17
C PRO A 10 6.47 2.68 12.41
N ILE A 11 6.37 2.73 11.08
CA ILE A 11 7.51 2.68 10.17
C ILE A 11 7.75 4.09 9.60
N SER A 12 6.70 4.70 9.03
CA SER A 12 6.82 6.00 8.38
C SER A 12 5.52 6.78 8.53
N VAL A 13 5.54 7.83 9.33
CA VAL A 13 4.37 8.66 9.61
C VAL A 13 3.71 9.24 8.35
N SER A 14 4.47 9.39 7.27
CA SER A 14 3.94 9.90 6.00
C SER A 14 3.30 8.84 5.11
N GLN A 15 3.50 7.54 5.39
CA GLN A 15 3.02 6.42 4.58
C GLN A 15 2.16 5.42 5.36
N ASP A 16 2.35 5.31 6.69
CA ASP A 16 1.62 4.36 7.52
C ASP A 16 0.11 4.56 7.44
N THR A 17 -0.62 3.45 7.37
CA THR A 17 -2.07 3.41 7.45
C THR A 17 -2.54 2.04 7.95
N ALA A 18 -3.73 2.00 8.55
CA ALA A 18 -4.43 0.75 8.85
C ALA A 18 -5.51 0.51 7.79
N GLY A 19 -5.26 -0.44 6.88
CA GLY A 19 -6.22 -0.81 5.84
C GLY A 19 -7.11 -1.97 6.29
N PRO A 20 -8.44 -1.90 6.10
CA PRO A 20 -9.33 -3.01 6.38
C PRO A 20 -9.07 -4.19 5.42
N MET A 21 -9.02 -5.39 5.96
CA MET A 21 -8.92 -6.64 5.19
C MET A 21 -10.20 -7.46 5.39
N ALA A 22 -10.87 -7.83 4.31
CA ALA A 22 -12.11 -8.57 4.33
C ALA A 22 -12.22 -9.51 3.13
N ARG A 23 -13.23 -10.39 3.14
CA ARG A 23 -13.46 -11.33 2.05
C ARG A 23 -14.18 -10.73 0.85
N THR A 24 -14.87 -9.61 1.05
CA THR A 24 -15.56 -8.87 0.00
C THR A 24 -15.27 -7.38 0.11
N VAL A 25 -15.38 -6.65 -1.00
CA VAL A 25 -15.25 -5.18 -1.00
C VAL A 25 -16.31 -4.53 -0.11
N LYS A 26 -17.52 -5.10 -0.07
CA LYS A 26 -18.60 -4.61 0.80
C LYS A 26 -18.21 -4.68 2.29
N ASP A 27 -17.66 -5.80 2.73
CA ASP A 27 -17.24 -5.97 4.11
C ASP A 27 -16.05 -5.05 4.44
N ALA A 28 -15.11 -4.87 3.50
CA ALA A 28 -14.01 -3.93 3.63
C ALA A 28 -14.53 -2.48 3.76
N ALA A 29 -15.56 -2.11 2.98
CA ALA A 29 -16.18 -0.79 3.07
C ALA A 29 -16.86 -0.57 4.43
N ILE A 30 -17.59 -1.56 4.96
CA ILE A 30 -18.22 -1.51 6.29
C ILE A 30 -17.15 -1.34 7.39
N LEU A 31 -16.06 -2.10 7.30
CA LEU A 31 -14.96 -1.98 8.27
C LEU A 31 -14.28 -0.63 8.17
N LEU A 32 -14.06 -0.13 6.94
CA LEU A 32 -13.48 1.20 6.71
C LEU A 32 -14.36 2.31 7.33
N GLU A 33 -15.70 2.21 7.24
CA GLU A 33 -16.62 3.16 7.89
C GLU A 33 -16.40 3.23 9.40
N ALA A 34 -16.19 2.08 10.03
CA ALA A 34 -15.92 2.03 11.47
C ALA A 34 -14.55 2.63 11.84
N LEU A 35 -13.53 2.43 10.98
CA LEU A 35 -12.17 2.93 11.20
C LEU A 35 -12.00 4.41 10.83
N ALA A 36 -12.79 4.93 9.89
CA ALA A 36 -12.67 6.29 9.35
C ALA A 36 -13.22 7.36 10.27
N GLN A 37 -12.76 7.38 11.51
CA GLN A 37 -13.16 8.35 12.53
C GLN A 37 -12.08 9.42 12.71
N ALA A 38 -12.52 10.65 13.04
CA ALA A 38 -11.59 11.71 13.39
C ALA A 38 -10.96 11.43 14.76
N ASP A 39 -9.63 11.46 14.81
CA ASP A 39 -8.85 11.29 16.04
C ASP A 39 -8.03 12.55 16.32
N ARG A 40 -8.21 13.16 17.48
CA ARG A 40 -7.45 14.35 17.88
C ARG A 40 -5.97 14.05 18.14
N GLN A 41 -5.61 12.80 18.36
CA GLN A 41 -4.21 12.37 18.57
C GLN A 41 -3.48 12.14 17.24
N ASP A 42 -4.22 12.05 16.11
CA ASP A 42 -3.64 11.98 14.77
C ASP A 42 -4.21 13.11 13.89
N GLU A 43 -3.45 14.21 13.82
CA GLU A 43 -3.84 15.42 13.06
C GLU A 43 -4.16 15.13 11.58
N SER A 44 -3.60 14.07 10.99
CA SER A 44 -3.88 13.72 9.60
C SER A 44 -5.35 13.39 9.38
N THR A 45 -6.03 12.86 10.39
CA THR A 45 -7.46 12.53 10.32
C THR A 45 -8.35 13.76 10.33
N LEU A 46 -7.83 14.92 10.75
CA LEU A 46 -8.53 16.19 10.82
C LEU A 46 -8.48 16.97 9.49
N GLN A 47 -7.64 16.54 8.55
CA GLN A 47 -7.45 17.21 7.25
C GLN A 47 -8.51 16.81 6.21
N ARG A 48 -9.37 15.87 6.54
CA ARG A 48 -10.42 15.40 5.64
C ARG A 48 -11.35 16.55 5.24
N PRO A 49 -11.60 16.78 3.93
CA PRO A 49 -12.42 17.90 3.46
C PRO A 49 -13.88 17.84 3.95
N ASP A 50 -14.45 16.65 3.99
CA ASP A 50 -15.79 16.39 4.51
C ASP A 50 -15.69 15.56 5.80
N ARG A 51 -16.14 16.12 6.91
CA ARG A 51 -16.14 15.47 8.22
C ARG A 51 -17.43 14.69 8.52
N THR A 52 -18.33 14.59 7.55
CA THR A 52 -19.55 13.79 7.71
C THR A 52 -19.23 12.29 7.75
N ASN A 53 -20.08 11.52 8.43
CA ASN A 53 -19.98 10.06 8.39
C ASN A 53 -20.12 9.56 6.96
N VAL A 54 -19.05 9.01 6.41
CA VAL A 54 -19.11 8.42 5.08
C VAL A 54 -19.62 7.00 5.21
N MET A 55 -20.73 6.74 4.51
CA MET A 55 -21.33 5.42 4.41
C MET A 55 -20.86 4.78 3.09
N PHE A 56 -19.61 4.34 3.05
CA PHE A 56 -19.00 3.76 1.85
C PHE A 56 -19.78 2.56 1.31
N SER A 57 -20.24 1.69 2.20
CA SER A 57 -21.00 0.48 1.85
C SER A 57 -22.33 0.79 1.14
N ARG A 58 -22.93 1.96 1.39
CA ARG A 58 -24.16 2.41 0.73
C ARG A 58 -23.91 3.02 -0.65
N GLN A 59 -22.68 3.37 -0.96
CA GLN A 59 -22.28 3.92 -2.26
C GLN A 59 -21.85 2.84 -3.24
N LEU A 60 -21.77 1.59 -2.80
CA LEU A 60 -21.48 0.45 -3.66
C LEU A 60 -22.73 0.12 -4.49
N GLY A 61 -22.69 0.45 -5.76
CA GLY A 61 -23.75 0.13 -6.71
C GLY A 61 -23.23 -0.71 -7.85
N PRO A 62 -24.13 -1.40 -8.59
CA PRO A 62 -23.75 -2.08 -9.83
C PRO A 62 -23.39 -1.06 -10.90
N HIS A 63 -22.56 -1.48 -11.85
CA HIS A 63 -22.20 -0.70 -13.05
C HIS A 63 -21.32 0.53 -12.78
N ALA A 64 -20.55 0.55 -11.68
CA ALA A 64 -19.56 1.61 -11.42
C ALA A 64 -18.44 1.65 -12.49
N LEU A 65 -18.16 0.52 -13.13
CA LEU A 65 -17.20 0.42 -14.23
C LEU A 65 -17.74 0.99 -15.54
N ARG A 66 -19.06 1.09 -15.71
CA ARG A 66 -19.65 1.57 -16.98
C ARG A 66 -19.32 3.05 -17.21
N GLY A 67 -18.55 3.32 -18.25
CA GLY A 67 -18.09 4.67 -18.61
C GLY A 67 -16.95 5.19 -17.74
N ALA A 68 -16.48 4.40 -16.74
CA ALA A 68 -15.27 4.74 -15.98
C ALA A 68 -14.04 4.68 -16.89
N ARG A 69 -13.15 5.67 -16.76
CA ARG A 69 -11.93 5.75 -17.55
C ARG A 69 -10.74 5.36 -16.69
N LEU A 70 -10.10 4.23 -16.98
CA LEU A 70 -9.08 3.60 -16.16
C LEU A 70 -7.73 3.58 -16.85
N GLY A 71 -6.66 4.04 -16.17
CA GLY A 71 -5.29 3.97 -16.66
C GLY A 71 -4.61 2.69 -16.16
N VAL A 72 -4.22 1.80 -17.06
CA VAL A 72 -3.52 0.57 -16.68
C VAL A 72 -2.01 0.78 -16.77
N ILE A 73 -1.30 0.47 -15.67
CA ILE A 73 0.15 0.49 -15.58
C ILE A 73 0.62 -0.96 -15.50
N ARG A 74 1.47 -1.38 -16.46
CA ARG A 74 1.83 -2.79 -16.64
C ARG A 74 2.96 -3.26 -15.74
N GLY A 75 3.84 -2.38 -15.31
CA GLY A 75 5.04 -2.82 -14.63
C GLY A 75 5.69 -1.77 -13.73
N PRO A 76 4.95 -1.09 -12.82
CA PRO A 76 5.66 -0.31 -11.83
C PRO A 76 6.46 -1.27 -10.95
N PHE A 77 7.75 -0.99 -10.75
CA PHE A 77 8.61 -1.77 -9.85
C PHE A 77 8.84 -3.26 -10.24
N GLY A 78 8.95 -3.55 -11.53
CA GLY A 78 9.49 -4.82 -12.00
C GLY A 78 8.58 -6.04 -11.85
N LEU A 79 7.26 -5.86 -11.95
CA LEU A 79 6.33 -6.99 -12.00
C LEU A 79 6.74 -7.98 -13.08
N ASP A 80 6.75 -9.27 -12.73
CA ASP A 80 7.16 -10.36 -13.60
C ASP A 80 6.25 -10.42 -14.86
N ALA A 81 6.86 -10.34 -16.04
CA ALA A 81 6.16 -10.39 -17.32
C ALA A 81 5.32 -11.67 -17.51
N ARG A 82 5.62 -12.76 -16.79
CA ARG A 82 4.79 -13.99 -16.79
C ARG A 82 3.38 -13.74 -16.27
N LEU A 83 3.14 -12.64 -15.55
CA LEU A 83 1.83 -12.25 -15.05
C LEU A 83 1.01 -11.41 -16.05
N ASN A 84 1.59 -10.99 -17.17
CA ASN A 84 0.91 -10.19 -18.17
C ASN A 84 -0.40 -10.82 -18.67
N PRO A 85 -0.50 -12.15 -18.91
CA PRO A 85 -1.77 -12.76 -19.31
C PRO A 85 -2.89 -12.58 -18.28
N LEU A 86 -2.55 -12.55 -16.98
CA LEU A 86 -3.52 -12.30 -15.92
C LEU A 86 -3.99 -10.84 -15.94
N LEU A 87 -3.08 -9.90 -16.14
CA LEU A 87 -3.44 -8.48 -16.29
C LEU A 87 -4.31 -8.27 -17.55
N ASP A 88 -3.97 -8.91 -18.66
CA ASP A 88 -4.76 -8.82 -19.91
C ASP A 88 -6.17 -9.38 -19.74
N ALA A 89 -6.34 -10.47 -19.00
CA ALA A 89 -7.66 -11.01 -18.65
C ALA A 89 -8.48 -10.04 -17.77
N ALA A 90 -7.81 -9.40 -16.78
CA ALA A 90 -8.45 -8.37 -15.97
C ALA A 90 -8.87 -7.14 -16.80
N ILE A 91 -8.01 -6.67 -17.72
CA ILE A 91 -8.34 -5.61 -18.69
C ILE A 91 -9.54 -5.98 -19.57
N ALA A 92 -9.59 -7.21 -20.05
CA ALA A 92 -10.73 -7.69 -20.83
C ALA A 92 -12.03 -7.65 -20.02
N SER A 93 -11.99 -8.05 -18.75
CA SER A 93 -13.14 -7.99 -17.83
C SER A 93 -13.59 -6.55 -17.55
N LEU A 94 -12.66 -5.61 -17.34
CA LEU A 94 -12.95 -4.19 -17.16
C LEU A 94 -13.66 -3.61 -18.41
N LYS A 95 -13.15 -3.91 -19.61
CA LYS A 95 -13.75 -3.47 -20.89
C LYS A 95 -15.13 -4.09 -21.09
N ALA A 96 -15.31 -5.38 -20.79
CA ALA A 96 -16.60 -6.07 -20.89
C ALA A 96 -17.65 -5.48 -19.95
N ALA A 97 -17.23 -4.98 -18.76
CA ALA A 97 -18.09 -4.26 -17.83
C ALA A 97 -18.40 -2.82 -18.28
N GLY A 98 -17.82 -2.34 -19.37
CA GLY A 98 -18.09 -1.03 -19.98
C GLY A 98 -17.11 0.07 -19.59
N ALA A 99 -15.96 -0.27 -19.00
CA ALA A 99 -14.90 0.70 -18.71
C ALA A 99 -14.11 1.05 -19.99
N GLU A 100 -13.70 2.30 -20.10
CA GLU A 100 -12.69 2.75 -21.05
C GLU A 100 -11.30 2.55 -20.45
N VAL A 101 -10.49 1.72 -21.06
CA VAL A 101 -9.16 1.39 -20.56
C VAL A 101 -8.09 2.04 -21.42
N VAL A 102 -7.25 2.86 -20.79
CA VAL A 102 -6.06 3.49 -21.38
C VAL A 102 -4.85 2.71 -20.90
N ASP A 103 -4.16 2.02 -21.79
CA ASP A 103 -2.91 1.33 -21.47
C ASP A 103 -1.78 2.35 -21.43
N LEU A 104 -1.20 2.55 -20.26
CA LEU A 104 -0.10 3.50 -20.03
C LEU A 104 1.28 2.83 -20.18
N GLY A 105 1.30 1.50 -20.37
CA GLY A 105 2.53 0.74 -20.45
C GLY A 105 3.29 0.67 -19.12
N GLU A 106 4.61 0.57 -19.22
CA GLU A 106 5.54 0.66 -18.09
C GLU A 106 5.85 2.13 -17.80
N LEU A 107 5.92 2.48 -16.53
CA LEU A 107 6.25 3.83 -16.06
C LEU A 107 7.53 3.79 -15.20
N PRO A 108 8.70 3.63 -15.82
CA PRO A 108 9.97 3.47 -15.10
C PRO A 108 10.34 4.70 -14.26
N GLU A 109 9.75 5.86 -14.53
CA GLU A 109 9.95 7.09 -13.77
C GLU A 109 9.54 6.95 -12.29
N PHE A 110 8.61 6.06 -11.97
CA PHE A 110 8.26 5.78 -10.57
C PHE A 110 9.45 5.20 -9.78
N ASN A 111 10.38 4.51 -10.44
CA ASN A 111 11.57 3.98 -9.78
C ASN A 111 12.53 5.09 -9.30
N LEU A 112 12.41 6.31 -9.82
CA LEU A 112 13.26 7.44 -9.42
C LEU A 112 13.06 7.88 -7.96
N ALA A 113 11.99 7.44 -7.31
CA ALA A 113 11.74 7.72 -5.90
C ALA A 113 12.32 6.67 -4.94
N GLY A 114 12.80 5.52 -5.43
CA GLY A 114 13.17 4.38 -4.56
C GLY A 114 14.18 4.70 -3.47
N ASP A 115 15.32 5.31 -3.82
CA ASP A 115 16.34 5.71 -2.85
C ASP A 115 15.83 6.81 -1.91
N ALA A 116 15.04 7.75 -2.43
CA ALA A 116 14.44 8.82 -1.66
C ALA A 116 13.37 8.27 -0.70
N GLU A 117 12.58 7.28 -1.11
CA GLU A 117 11.63 6.60 -0.25
C GLU A 117 12.34 5.92 0.92
N LEU A 118 13.39 5.14 0.67
CA LEU A 118 14.17 4.52 1.74
C LEU A 118 14.74 5.54 2.72
N GLU A 119 15.24 6.66 2.22
CA GLU A 119 15.76 7.74 3.07
C GLU A 119 14.66 8.32 3.98
N VAL A 120 13.46 8.58 3.45
CA VAL A 120 12.29 9.02 4.22
C VAL A 120 11.93 7.99 5.29
N LEU A 121 11.85 6.70 4.92
CA LEU A 121 11.53 5.62 5.84
C LEU A 121 12.51 5.56 7.01
N LEU A 122 13.81 5.66 6.77
CA LEU A 122 14.84 5.60 7.82
C LEU A 122 14.73 6.75 8.83
N TYR A 123 14.51 7.98 8.34
CA TYR A 123 14.34 9.15 9.21
C TYR A 123 13.05 9.06 10.04
N GLU A 124 11.94 8.73 9.39
CA GLU A 124 10.63 8.68 10.03
C GLU A 124 10.52 7.49 10.99
N PHE A 125 11.17 6.36 10.68
CA PHE A 125 11.25 5.19 11.56
C PHE A 125 11.91 5.54 12.92
N LYS A 126 13.07 6.21 12.88
CA LYS A 126 13.72 6.67 14.12
C LYS A 126 12.83 7.61 14.93
N ALA A 127 12.31 8.65 14.28
CA ALA A 127 11.50 9.65 14.95
C ALA A 127 10.20 9.05 15.51
N GLY A 128 9.54 8.22 14.70
CA GLY A 128 8.27 7.57 15.05
C GLY A 128 8.42 6.56 16.17
N LEU A 129 9.43 5.67 16.12
CA LEU A 129 9.64 4.69 17.19
C LEU A 129 10.04 5.34 18.52
N ASN A 130 10.88 6.37 18.51
CA ASN A 130 11.23 7.09 19.73
C ASN A 130 9.98 7.74 20.36
N ALA A 131 9.10 8.33 19.55
CA ALA A 131 7.83 8.89 20.03
C ALA A 131 6.90 7.79 20.56
N TYR A 132 6.78 6.66 19.84
CA TYR A 132 5.97 5.52 20.25
C TYR A 132 6.43 4.95 21.59
N PHE A 133 7.72 4.62 21.73
CA PHE A 133 8.27 4.09 22.97
C PHE A 133 8.11 5.07 24.13
N GLY A 134 8.30 6.38 23.88
CA GLY A 134 8.07 7.42 24.87
C GLY A 134 6.63 7.48 25.37
N SER A 135 5.64 7.09 24.52
CA SER A 135 4.22 7.08 24.88
C SER A 135 3.79 5.88 25.74
N LEU A 136 4.60 4.82 25.83
CA LEU A 136 4.26 3.59 26.56
C LEU A 136 4.37 3.73 28.11
N GLY A 137 4.77 4.88 28.61
CA GLY A 137 4.88 5.13 30.05
C GLY A 137 6.06 4.43 30.71
N ASP A 138 6.20 4.60 32.03
CA ASP A 138 7.43 4.23 32.77
C ASP A 138 7.68 2.71 32.84
N ASN A 139 6.64 1.89 32.69
CA ASN A 139 6.77 0.44 32.81
C ASN A 139 7.35 -0.25 31.56
N SER A 140 7.49 0.47 30.43
CA SER A 140 8.12 -0.09 29.24
C SER A 140 9.64 -0.17 29.43
N PRO A 141 10.30 -1.31 29.23
CA PRO A 141 11.76 -1.43 29.31
C PRO A 141 12.48 -0.79 28.11
N ILE A 142 11.78 -0.57 26.99
CA ILE A 142 12.31 0.06 25.77
C ILE A 142 11.75 1.47 25.68
N LYS A 143 12.64 2.46 25.61
CA LYS A 143 12.28 3.89 25.55
C LYS A 143 12.73 4.57 24.26
N SER A 144 13.64 3.94 23.54
CA SER A 144 14.26 4.50 22.34
C SER A 144 14.61 3.41 21.32
N LEU A 145 14.97 3.83 20.12
CA LEU A 145 15.51 2.96 19.08
C LEU A 145 16.85 2.36 19.51
N GLU A 146 17.65 3.11 20.22
CA GLU A 146 18.92 2.68 20.79
C GLU A 146 18.73 1.55 21.83
N ASP A 147 17.69 1.65 22.68
CA ASP A 147 17.35 0.58 23.64
C ASP A 147 16.91 -0.69 22.90
N LEU A 148 16.11 -0.55 21.81
CA LEU A 148 15.72 -1.68 20.96
C LEU A 148 16.95 -2.37 20.36
N LEU A 149 17.90 -1.61 19.81
CA LEU A 149 19.14 -2.15 19.26
C LEU A 149 19.95 -2.90 20.31
N ALA A 150 20.05 -2.35 21.52
CA ALA A 150 20.75 -2.98 22.64
C ALA A 150 20.04 -4.28 23.09
N PHE A 151 18.71 -4.25 23.17
CA PHE A 151 17.90 -5.42 23.48
C PHE A 151 18.12 -6.54 22.46
N ASN A 152 17.99 -6.25 21.18
CA ASN A 152 18.18 -7.24 20.11
C ASN A 152 19.60 -7.86 20.14
N ARG A 153 20.64 -7.04 20.40
CA ARG A 153 22.01 -7.56 20.54
C ARG A 153 22.17 -8.48 21.77
N SER A 154 21.56 -8.13 22.89
CA SER A 154 21.63 -8.96 24.11
C SER A 154 20.83 -10.26 23.98
N HIS A 155 19.85 -10.31 23.09
CA HIS A 155 19.00 -11.46 22.79
C HIS A 155 19.22 -12.02 21.37
N ALA A 156 20.41 -11.83 20.79
CA ALA A 156 20.71 -12.14 19.39
C ALA A 156 20.40 -13.58 18.98
N SER A 157 20.56 -14.54 19.90
CA SER A 157 20.22 -15.95 19.64
C SER A 157 18.72 -16.20 19.39
N GLN A 158 17.85 -15.28 19.78
CA GLN A 158 16.41 -15.33 19.61
C GLN A 158 15.95 -14.35 18.53
N GLU A 159 16.35 -13.07 18.66
CA GLU A 159 15.84 -11.96 17.85
C GLU A 159 16.54 -11.85 16.47
N LEU A 160 17.83 -12.22 16.38
CA LEU A 160 18.62 -12.08 15.15
C LEU A 160 18.98 -13.44 14.53
N LYS A 161 18.15 -14.45 14.76
CA LYS A 161 18.43 -15.82 14.30
C LYS A 161 18.36 -15.99 12.78
N PHE A 162 17.47 -15.26 12.10
CA PHE A 162 17.18 -15.45 10.68
C PHE A 162 17.67 -14.28 9.83
N PHE A 163 17.69 -13.07 10.38
CA PHE A 163 18.17 -11.85 9.70
C PHE A 163 18.70 -10.87 10.75
N GLY A 164 19.51 -9.92 10.30
CA GLY A 164 20.11 -8.89 11.16
C GLY A 164 19.19 -7.69 11.39
N GLN A 165 19.79 -6.58 11.85
CA GLN A 165 19.07 -5.34 12.14
C GLN A 165 19.66 -4.13 11.40
N GLU A 166 20.22 -4.34 10.22
CA GLU A 166 20.98 -3.35 9.46
C GLU A 166 20.15 -2.09 9.13
N LEU A 167 18.85 -2.26 8.85
CA LEU A 167 17.95 -1.14 8.60
C LEU A 167 17.68 -0.34 9.87
N VAL A 168 17.54 -1.00 11.02
CA VAL A 168 17.38 -0.35 12.32
C VAL A 168 18.63 0.46 12.68
N GLU A 169 19.83 -0.08 12.43
CA GLU A 169 21.10 0.60 12.63
C GLU A 169 21.28 1.81 11.70
N LYS A 170 20.90 1.68 10.42
CA LYS A 170 20.88 2.80 9.47
C LYS A 170 19.90 3.89 9.90
N ALA A 171 18.73 3.53 10.42
CA ALA A 171 17.76 4.50 10.93
C ALA A 171 18.29 5.20 12.19
N ALA A 172 18.91 4.47 13.13
CA ALA A 172 19.50 5.05 14.33
C ALA A 172 20.56 6.12 14.04
N ALA A 173 21.31 5.96 12.93
CA ALA A 173 22.31 6.92 12.48
C ALA A 173 21.74 8.21 11.88
N LYS A 174 20.41 8.28 11.60
CA LYS A 174 19.77 9.47 11.01
C LYS A 174 19.62 10.58 12.04
N GLY A 175 19.62 11.82 11.53
CA GLY A 175 19.35 13.03 12.30
C GLY A 175 17.85 13.30 12.51
N PRO A 176 17.48 14.53 12.86
CA PRO A 176 16.10 14.94 13.02
C PRO A 176 15.39 15.15 11.66
N LEU A 177 14.04 15.14 11.68
CA LEU A 177 13.23 15.40 10.48
C LEU A 177 13.40 16.82 9.89
N THR A 178 14.20 17.67 10.53
CA THR A 178 14.58 19.00 10.04
C THR A 178 15.79 18.99 9.12
N ASP A 179 16.48 17.86 8.98
CA ASP A 179 17.66 17.74 8.12
C ASP A 179 17.31 17.98 6.65
N ALA A 180 18.24 18.59 5.92
CA ALA A 180 18.09 18.85 4.48
C ALA A 180 17.87 17.55 3.70
N ALA A 181 18.65 16.50 4.02
CA ALA A 181 18.56 15.21 3.36
C ALA A 181 17.13 14.60 3.45
N TYR A 182 16.52 14.64 4.63
CA TYR A 182 15.13 14.19 4.79
C TYR A 182 14.16 15.04 3.95
N ARG A 183 14.28 16.36 4.03
CA ARG A 183 13.34 17.27 3.32
C ARG A 183 13.45 17.13 1.81
N GLU A 184 14.65 16.97 1.28
CA GLU A 184 14.91 16.76 -0.15
C GLU A 184 14.37 15.40 -0.60
N ALA A 185 14.62 14.34 0.16
CA ALA A 185 14.07 13.01 -0.11
C ALA A 185 12.54 13.03 -0.10
N ARG A 186 11.92 13.67 0.90
CA ARG A 186 10.46 13.81 1.00
C ARG A 186 9.87 14.62 -0.17
N ALA A 187 10.53 15.69 -0.57
CA ALA A 187 10.13 16.49 -1.72
C ALA A 187 10.22 15.69 -3.03
N THR A 188 11.27 14.89 -3.20
CA THR A 188 11.43 13.99 -4.36
C THR A 188 10.32 12.94 -4.40
N CYS A 189 9.99 12.31 -3.28
CA CYS A 189 8.88 11.36 -3.16
C CYS A 189 7.55 11.99 -3.61
N ILE A 190 7.21 13.16 -3.08
CA ILE A 190 5.98 13.88 -3.43
C ILE A 190 5.98 14.28 -4.91
N LYS A 191 7.09 14.77 -5.43
CA LYS A 191 7.21 15.14 -6.82
C LYS A 191 6.96 13.96 -7.75
N VAL A 192 7.69 12.87 -7.56
CA VAL A 192 7.67 11.71 -8.47
C VAL A 192 6.36 10.93 -8.36
N MET A 193 5.92 10.61 -7.15
CA MET A 193 4.78 9.70 -6.96
C MET A 193 3.43 10.41 -6.98
N ARG A 194 3.38 11.65 -6.52
CA ARG A 194 2.13 12.42 -6.42
C ARG A 194 1.98 13.39 -7.58
N THR A 195 2.78 14.49 -7.61
CA THR A 195 2.52 15.63 -8.49
C THR A 195 2.77 15.32 -9.96
N GLU A 196 3.92 14.71 -10.29
CA GLU A 196 4.29 14.29 -11.65
C GLU A 196 3.82 12.85 -11.95
N GLY A 197 3.53 12.06 -10.93
CA GLY A 197 3.00 10.71 -11.03
C GLY A 197 1.48 10.65 -11.09
N ILE A 198 0.83 10.25 -10.00
CA ILE A 198 -0.61 9.97 -9.96
C ILE A 198 -1.44 11.16 -10.45
N ASP A 199 -1.22 12.38 -9.91
CA ASP A 199 -2.01 13.57 -10.25
C ASP A 199 -1.88 13.91 -11.74
N ALA A 200 -0.64 13.89 -12.26
CA ALA A 200 -0.39 14.19 -13.67
C ALA A 200 -1.01 13.17 -14.64
N LEU A 201 -0.94 11.87 -14.29
CA LEU A 201 -1.52 10.80 -15.09
C LEU A 201 -3.05 10.89 -15.12
N LEU A 202 -3.68 11.08 -13.94
CA LEU A 202 -5.13 11.25 -13.83
C LEU A 202 -5.61 12.45 -14.65
N ALA A 203 -4.93 13.60 -14.54
CA ALA A 203 -5.30 14.81 -15.25
C ALA A 203 -5.06 14.70 -16.77
N ARG A 204 -3.87 14.25 -17.20
CA ARG A 204 -3.47 14.17 -18.61
C ARG A 204 -4.38 13.25 -19.42
N HIS A 205 -4.73 12.12 -18.84
CA HIS A 205 -5.54 11.11 -19.51
C HIS A 205 -7.01 11.14 -19.08
N ARG A 206 -7.41 12.08 -18.23
CA ARG A 206 -8.78 12.22 -17.68
C ARG A 206 -9.28 10.91 -17.08
N LEU A 207 -8.49 10.31 -16.19
CA LEU A 207 -8.76 9.02 -15.60
C LEU A 207 -9.55 9.16 -14.29
N ASP A 208 -10.39 8.18 -14.03
CA ASP A 208 -11.07 8.01 -12.74
C ASP A 208 -10.19 7.29 -11.71
N ALA A 209 -9.35 6.37 -12.16
CA ALA A 209 -8.39 5.63 -11.33
C ALA A 209 -7.25 5.07 -12.18
N LEU A 210 -6.16 4.72 -11.50
CA LEU A 210 -5.07 3.90 -12.01
C LEU A 210 -5.28 2.44 -11.57
N VAL A 211 -4.79 1.50 -12.38
CA VAL A 211 -4.96 0.07 -12.16
C VAL A 211 -3.64 -0.65 -12.46
N SER A 212 -3.24 -1.57 -11.59
CA SER A 212 -2.09 -2.45 -11.78
C SER A 212 -2.30 -3.77 -11.07
N LEU A 213 -1.56 -4.82 -11.43
CA LEU A 213 -1.48 -5.99 -10.54
C LEU A 213 -0.87 -5.55 -9.20
N THR A 214 -1.40 -6.09 -8.10
CA THR A 214 -1.00 -5.66 -6.75
C THR A 214 0.44 -6.06 -6.45
N ASN A 215 0.73 -7.35 -6.58
CA ASN A 215 2.03 -7.97 -6.35
C ASN A 215 2.18 -9.20 -7.24
N GLY A 216 3.40 -9.73 -7.29
CA GLY A 216 3.65 -11.09 -7.73
C GLY A 216 2.98 -12.13 -6.80
N PRO A 217 2.95 -13.42 -7.19
CA PRO A 217 2.44 -14.48 -6.35
C PRO A 217 3.30 -14.67 -5.10
N ALA A 218 2.71 -15.25 -4.05
CA ALA A 218 3.44 -15.61 -2.84
C ALA A 218 4.63 -16.52 -3.15
N TRP A 219 5.70 -16.39 -2.37
CA TRP A 219 6.90 -17.23 -2.47
C TRP A 219 7.18 -17.96 -1.16
N MET A 220 8.06 -18.95 -1.23
CA MET A 220 8.50 -19.71 -0.05
C MET A 220 9.45 -18.86 0.80
N ILE A 221 9.36 -19.03 2.12
CA ILE A 221 10.38 -18.52 3.04
C ILE A 221 11.67 -19.31 2.78
N ASP A 222 12.73 -18.63 2.35
CA ASP A 222 14.03 -19.24 2.06
C ASP A 222 15.12 -18.58 2.93
N PRO A 223 15.56 -19.26 4.02
CA PRO A 223 16.61 -18.73 4.89
C PRO A 223 17.99 -18.67 4.25
N VAL A 224 18.19 -19.32 3.08
CA VAL A 224 19.49 -19.38 2.40
C VAL A 224 19.59 -18.32 1.31
N ASN A 225 18.59 -18.25 0.43
CA ASN A 225 18.61 -17.36 -0.74
C ASN A 225 17.84 -16.04 -0.51
N GLY A 226 17.09 -15.94 0.59
CA GLY A 226 16.26 -14.78 0.90
C GLY A 226 14.92 -14.75 0.13
N ASP A 227 14.24 -13.63 0.18
CA ASP A 227 12.94 -13.42 -0.44
C ASP A 227 13.03 -13.36 -1.96
N HIS A 228 12.09 -14.03 -2.64
CA HIS A 228 11.93 -13.97 -4.09
C HIS A 228 10.85 -12.94 -4.48
N TYR A 229 11.05 -11.68 -4.12
CA TYR A 229 10.13 -10.60 -4.46
C TYR A 229 10.15 -10.32 -5.98
N THR A 230 8.97 -10.34 -6.60
CA THR A 230 8.80 -10.18 -8.05
C THR A 230 8.02 -8.92 -8.44
N GLY A 231 8.16 -7.87 -7.63
CA GLY A 231 7.54 -6.58 -7.91
C GLY A 231 6.15 -6.39 -7.29
N GLY A 232 5.68 -5.15 -7.30
CA GLY A 232 4.38 -4.75 -6.77
C GLY A 232 3.98 -3.34 -7.16
N SER A 233 2.78 -2.90 -6.80
CA SER A 233 2.23 -1.59 -7.14
C SER A 233 1.82 -0.74 -5.94
N SER A 234 2.30 -1.07 -4.73
CA SER A 234 1.90 -0.37 -3.51
C SER A 234 2.55 1.00 -3.33
N SER A 235 3.83 1.15 -3.71
CA SER A 235 4.61 2.37 -3.43
C SER A 235 4.01 3.65 -4.01
N PRO A 236 3.49 3.72 -5.24
CA PRO A 236 2.95 4.98 -5.76
C PRO A 236 1.87 5.60 -4.87
N ALA A 237 0.89 4.80 -4.46
CA ALA A 237 -0.19 5.28 -3.59
C ALA A 237 0.29 5.56 -2.16
N ALA A 238 1.12 4.67 -1.58
CA ALA A 238 1.66 4.81 -0.23
C ALA A 238 2.48 6.09 -0.09
N VAL A 239 3.45 6.31 -0.98
CA VAL A 239 4.33 7.48 -0.97
C VAL A 239 3.59 8.78 -1.26
N ALA A 240 2.61 8.74 -2.18
CA ALA A 240 1.74 9.89 -2.45
C ALA A 240 0.79 10.22 -1.29
N GLY A 241 0.54 9.27 -0.36
CA GLY A 241 -0.46 9.40 0.68
C GLY A 241 -1.89 9.28 0.14
N TYR A 242 -2.09 8.47 -0.89
CA TYR A 242 -3.33 8.32 -1.62
C TYR A 242 -3.99 6.96 -1.39
N PRO A 243 -5.31 6.85 -1.58
CA PRO A 243 -6.02 5.59 -1.37
C PRO A 243 -5.69 4.55 -2.45
N SER A 244 -5.64 3.29 -2.01
CA SER A 244 -5.51 2.11 -2.87
C SER A 244 -6.37 0.98 -2.30
N ILE A 245 -7.00 0.20 -3.17
CA ILE A 245 -7.72 -1.02 -2.82
C ILE A 245 -7.28 -2.14 -3.74
N THR A 246 -7.04 -3.33 -3.16
CA THR A 246 -6.77 -4.56 -3.91
C THR A 246 -7.94 -5.52 -3.83
N VAL A 247 -8.20 -6.19 -4.94
CA VAL A 247 -9.16 -7.30 -5.05
C VAL A 247 -8.54 -8.45 -5.84
N PRO A 248 -9.01 -9.70 -5.68
CA PRO A 248 -8.51 -10.83 -6.45
C PRO A 248 -8.68 -10.59 -7.96
N ALA A 249 -7.61 -10.85 -8.73
CA ALA A 249 -7.62 -10.84 -10.21
C ALA A 249 -7.65 -12.25 -10.79
N GLY A 250 -7.22 -13.25 -10.03
CA GLY A 250 -7.09 -14.64 -10.43
C GLY A 250 -5.93 -15.30 -9.71
N ASP A 251 -5.34 -16.31 -10.35
CA ASP A 251 -4.18 -17.01 -9.80
C ASP A 251 -3.11 -17.28 -10.86
N TYR A 252 -1.87 -17.41 -10.41
CA TYR A 252 -0.75 -17.92 -11.20
C TYR A 252 -0.27 -19.23 -10.59
N GLN A 253 -0.43 -20.33 -11.31
CA GLN A 253 -0.10 -21.69 -10.83
C GLN A 253 -0.76 -22.04 -9.47
N GLY A 254 -2.02 -21.60 -9.28
CA GLY A 254 -2.76 -21.83 -8.03
C GLY A 254 -2.45 -20.84 -6.90
N LEU A 255 -1.52 -19.90 -7.09
CA LEU A 255 -1.19 -18.85 -6.13
C LEU A 255 -1.99 -17.58 -6.46
N PRO A 256 -2.77 -17.01 -5.52
CA PRO A 256 -3.59 -15.84 -5.78
C PRO A 256 -2.76 -14.60 -6.15
N VAL A 257 -3.27 -13.83 -7.11
CA VAL A 257 -2.73 -12.52 -7.50
C VAL A 257 -3.85 -11.49 -7.47
N GLY A 258 -3.57 -10.32 -6.92
CA GLY A 258 -4.52 -9.21 -6.82
C GLY A 258 -4.34 -8.18 -7.92
N ILE A 259 -5.40 -7.37 -8.11
CA ILE A 259 -5.38 -6.14 -8.90
C ILE A 259 -5.71 -4.96 -7.98
N SER A 260 -4.96 -3.89 -8.08
CA SER A 260 -5.14 -2.67 -7.28
C SER A 260 -5.78 -1.56 -8.11
N PHE A 261 -6.73 -0.86 -7.48
CA PHE A 261 -7.28 0.40 -7.95
C PHE A 261 -6.79 1.50 -7.02
N TYR A 262 -6.17 2.54 -7.55
CA TYR A 262 -5.68 3.67 -6.77
C TYR A 262 -5.89 4.99 -7.50
N GLY A 263 -5.97 6.08 -6.74
CA GLY A 263 -6.36 7.37 -7.32
C GLY A 263 -5.96 8.56 -6.47
N ALA A 264 -6.54 9.71 -6.72
CA ALA A 264 -6.28 10.94 -5.99
C ALA A 264 -6.73 10.87 -4.53
N ALA A 265 -6.26 11.83 -3.72
CA ALA A 265 -6.70 11.96 -2.33
C ALA A 265 -8.24 12.00 -2.21
N TRP A 266 -8.77 11.33 -1.19
CA TRP A 266 -10.19 11.33 -0.82
C TRP A 266 -11.13 10.72 -1.87
N THR A 267 -10.61 9.81 -2.71
CA THR A 267 -11.41 9.09 -3.72
C THR A 267 -11.80 7.67 -3.28
N GLU A 268 -11.73 7.35 -2.00
CA GLU A 268 -12.00 6.02 -1.45
C GLU A 268 -13.35 5.46 -1.90
N ALA A 269 -14.42 6.27 -1.86
CA ALA A 269 -15.75 5.86 -2.28
C ALA A 269 -15.80 5.42 -3.76
N LYS A 270 -15.11 6.17 -4.64
CA LYS A 270 -15.00 5.83 -6.06
C LYS A 270 -14.22 4.53 -6.25
N LEU A 271 -13.07 4.40 -5.59
CA LEU A 271 -12.22 3.20 -5.72
C LEU A 271 -12.93 1.96 -5.20
N LEU A 272 -13.64 2.06 -4.07
CA LEU A 272 -14.46 0.99 -3.53
C LEU A 272 -15.58 0.57 -4.50
N ALA A 273 -16.27 1.53 -5.13
CA ALA A 273 -17.33 1.22 -6.10
C ALA A 273 -16.77 0.50 -7.34
N LEU A 274 -15.63 0.97 -7.90
CA LEU A 274 -14.97 0.32 -9.04
C LEU A 274 -14.51 -1.10 -8.69
N ALA A 275 -13.89 -1.28 -7.52
CA ALA A 275 -13.41 -2.57 -7.04
C ALA A 275 -14.56 -3.54 -6.76
N ALA A 276 -15.68 -3.07 -6.18
CA ALA A 276 -16.87 -3.88 -5.93
C ALA A 276 -17.52 -4.38 -7.21
N ASP A 277 -17.60 -3.52 -8.24
CA ASP A 277 -18.15 -3.92 -9.53
C ASP A 277 -17.20 -4.91 -10.23
N PHE A 278 -15.88 -4.70 -10.18
CA PHE A 278 -14.89 -5.65 -10.69
C PHE A 278 -14.99 -7.01 -9.97
N GLU A 279 -15.08 -7.02 -8.63
CA GLU A 279 -15.29 -8.23 -7.84
C GLU A 279 -16.55 -8.99 -8.28
N ALA A 280 -17.66 -8.26 -8.48
CA ALA A 280 -18.95 -8.84 -8.88
C ALA A 280 -18.92 -9.46 -10.28
N VAL A 281 -18.26 -8.81 -11.26
CA VAL A 281 -18.22 -9.31 -12.64
C VAL A 281 -17.19 -10.42 -12.85
N THR A 282 -16.11 -10.46 -12.06
CA THR A 282 -15.05 -11.46 -12.24
C THR A 282 -15.21 -12.68 -11.33
N GLN A 283 -15.73 -12.49 -10.12
CA GLN A 283 -15.81 -13.52 -9.07
C GLN A 283 -14.49 -14.30 -8.93
N ALA A 284 -13.37 -13.59 -9.04
CA ALA A 284 -12.04 -14.18 -9.13
C ALA A 284 -11.55 -14.78 -7.80
N ARG A 285 -12.20 -14.43 -6.67
CA ARG A 285 -11.83 -14.99 -5.36
C ARG A 285 -12.11 -16.50 -5.34
N ARG A 286 -11.09 -17.26 -4.92
CA ARG A 286 -11.21 -18.70 -4.62
C ARG A 286 -10.98 -18.96 -3.14
N GLU A 287 -11.60 -19.99 -2.61
CA GLU A 287 -11.33 -20.46 -1.25
C GLU A 287 -9.98 -21.20 -1.22
N PRO A 288 -9.17 -21.02 -0.14
CA PRO A 288 -7.91 -21.72 0.00
C PRO A 288 -8.16 -23.23 0.18
N SER A 289 -7.30 -24.06 -0.42
CA SER A 289 -7.42 -25.52 -0.36
C SER A 289 -6.71 -26.16 0.82
N TYR A 290 -5.87 -25.41 1.55
CA TYR A 290 -5.08 -25.89 2.71
C TYR A 290 -4.33 -27.20 2.45
N GLY A 291 -3.77 -27.38 1.26
CA GLY A 291 -2.94 -28.53 0.92
C GLY A 291 -1.65 -28.58 1.74
N ALA A 292 -1.14 -29.79 2.02
CA ALA A 292 0.12 -29.96 2.73
C ALA A 292 1.34 -29.48 1.93
N THR A 293 1.22 -29.44 0.61
CA THR A 293 2.27 -28.97 -0.33
C THR A 293 1.67 -28.09 -1.40
N LEU A 294 2.48 -27.18 -1.99
CA LEU A 294 2.07 -26.36 -3.14
C LEU A 294 1.82 -27.19 -4.41
N PHE A 295 2.47 -28.33 -4.49
CA PHE A 295 2.34 -29.25 -5.60
C PHE A 295 1.85 -30.60 -5.06
N PRO A 296 0.84 -31.21 -5.68
CA PRO A 296 0.34 -32.53 -5.28
C PRO A 296 1.38 -33.63 -5.49
#